data_70369c21e8944a169343f5abecc39501
#
_entry.id   70369c21e8944a169343f5abecc39501
#
_cell.length_a   1.000
_cell.length_b   1.000
_cell.length_c   1.000
_cell.angle_alpha   90.00
_cell.angle_beta   90.00
_cell.angle_gamma   90.00
#
_symmetry.space_group_name_H-M   'P 1'
#
loop_
_entity.id
_entity.type
_entity.pdbx_description
1 polymer ?
#
loop_
_entity_poly.entity_id
_entity_poly.type
_entity_poly.pdbx_seq_one_letter_code
_entity_poly.pdbx_strand_id
1 'polypeptide(L)'
;MYGAILGDIVGSPYEFDCNNYKAKDFPLFSQQSEFTDDTVMTLAVAKALMDTRGQDDAAIKAALVREMQRLGRAYPDRGYGVRFGGWLHEDAPKPYNSYGNGSAMRVSPAAWLGGDMEEVLHLARLTAEVTHNHPEGIKGAQATAAAIYLARTGHSKADIKAYVEREFSYDLSRTCDKIRPTYHHVESCQETVPQAITAFLESTDFEDALRTAVSLGGDSDTLAAITGSIAEGFYGVPEDLKQECRQRLTPELTEILLAFQNND
;
A
#
# COMPACT_ATOMS: atom_id res chain seq x y z
N MET A 1 3.68 1.41 -9.49
CA MET A 1 3.06 0.40 -8.52
C MET A 1 4.03 -0.70 -8.07
N TYR A 2 5.25 -0.77 -8.67
CA TYR A 2 6.29 -1.70 -8.19
C TYR A 2 6.66 -1.49 -6.72
N GLY A 3 6.65 -0.23 -6.27
CA GLY A 3 7.04 0.09 -4.89
C GLY A 3 6.17 -0.56 -3.83
N ALA A 4 4.84 -0.64 -4.07
CA ALA A 4 3.94 -1.37 -3.18
C ALA A 4 4.30 -2.86 -3.11
N ILE A 5 4.43 -3.48 -4.27
CA ILE A 5 4.71 -4.93 -4.40
C ILE A 5 6.09 -5.29 -3.82
N LEU A 6 7.10 -4.47 -4.11
CA LEU A 6 8.45 -4.68 -3.56
C LEU A 6 8.47 -4.49 -2.04
N GLY A 7 7.72 -3.50 -1.52
CA GLY A 7 7.60 -3.29 -0.08
C GLY A 7 7.02 -4.51 0.62
N ASP A 8 5.91 -5.04 0.10
CA ASP A 8 5.27 -6.26 0.56
C ASP A 8 6.26 -7.44 0.56
N ILE A 9 6.86 -7.76 -0.60
CA ILE A 9 7.79 -8.89 -0.74
C ILE A 9 9.01 -8.78 0.18
N VAL A 10 9.56 -7.56 0.34
CA VAL A 10 10.72 -7.31 1.21
C VAL A 10 10.34 -7.38 2.68
N GLY A 11 9.16 -6.88 3.04
CA GLY A 11 8.66 -6.84 4.41
C GLY A 11 8.14 -8.18 4.93
N SER A 12 7.59 -9.04 4.06
CA SER A 12 6.89 -10.27 4.44
C SER A 12 7.69 -11.22 5.36
N PRO A 13 9.02 -11.41 5.24
CA PRO A 13 9.75 -12.27 6.17
C PRO A 13 9.87 -11.70 7.59
N TYR A 14 9.58 -10.42 7.77
CA TYR A 14 9.79 -9.67 9.03
C TYR A 14 8.48 -9.30 9.71
N GLU A 15 7.35 -9.68 9.15
CA GLU A 15 6.03 -9.44 9.71
C GLU A 15 5.87 -10.07 11.10
N PHE A 16 5.03 -9.49 11.92
CA PHE A 16 4.67 -9.86 13.28
C PHE A 16 5.73 -9.61 14.36
N ASP A 17 5.26 -9.39 15.56
CA ASP A 17 6.10 -9.11 16.74
C ASP A 17 7.02 -10.27 17.15
N CYS A 18 6.74 -11.49 16.68
CA CYS A 18 7.64 -12.62 16.90
C CYS A 18 9.00 -12.42 16.22
N ASN A 19 9.05 -11.69 15.11
CA ASN A 19 10.28 -11.28 14.44
C ASN A 19 10.83 -9.98 15.01
N ASN A 20 9.96 -9.00 15.20
CA ASN A 20 10.22 -7.68 15.77
C ASN A 20 11.57 -7.07 15.35
N TYR A 21 11.84 -7.13 14.03
CA TYR A 21 13.11 -6.73 13.45
C TYR A 21 13.30 -5.21 13.55
N LYS A 22 14.43 -4.75 14.10
CA LYS A 22 14.65 -3.34 14.42
C LYS A 22 15.92 -2.75 13.80
N ALA A 23 16.48 -3.37 12.77
CA ALA A 23 17.67 -2.91 12.08
C ALA A 23 17.42 -2.73 10.58
N LYS A 24 18.28 -1.97 9.90
CA LYS A 24 18.27 -1.78 8.44
C LYS A 24 19.20 -2.77 7.71
N ASP A 25 20.02 -3.50 8.45
CA ASP A 25 21.01 -4.45 7.92
C ASP A 25 20.39 -5.85 7.80
N PHE A 26 19.79 -6.12 6.64
CA PHE A 26 19.22 -7.43 6.28
C PHE A 26 19.35 -7.64 4.76
N PRO A 27 19.38 -8.90 4.30
CA PRO A 27 19.30 -9.19 2.87
C PRO A 27 17.93 -8.72 2.33
N LEU A 28 17.94 -7.86 1.29
CA LEU A 28 16.70 -7.27 0.75
C LEU A 28 15.72 -8.34 0.29
N PHE A 29 16.23 -9.44 -0.25
CA PHE A 29 15.44 -10.62 -0.59
C PHE A 29 16.04 -11.87 0.04
N SER A 30 15.17 -12.74 0.51
CA SER A 30 15.50 -14.07 1.03
C SER A 30 14.64 -15.12 0.33
N GLN A 31 14.83 -16.39 0.69
CA GLN A 31 13.96 -17.47 0.23
C GLN A 31 12.53 -17.39 0.81
N GLN A 32 12.36 -16.63 1.90
CA GLN A 32 11.08 -16.41 2.55
C GLN A 32 10.36 -15.17 2.03
N SER A 33 11.03 -14.35 1.21
CA SER A 33 10.43 -13.15 0.63
C SER A 33 9.40 -13.55 -0.44
N GLU A 34 8.12 -13.39 -0.12
CA GLU A 34 7.00 -13.70 -1.01
C GLU A 34 5.97 -12.55 -0.98
N PHE A 35 5.12 -12.50 -1.97
CA PHE A 35 4.00 -11.56 -1.95
C PHE A 35 2.88 -12.04 -1.03
N THR A 36 2.22 -11.08 -0.40
CA THR A 36 1.09 -11.31 0.51
C THR A 36 -0.20 -10.73 -0.05
N ASP A 37 -1.22 -10.55 0.80
CA ASP A 37 -2.48 -9.90 0.42
C ASP A 37 -2.29 -8.42 0.03
N ASP A 38 -1.25 -7.74 0.49
CA ASP A 38 -0.89 -6.40 0.05
C ASP A 38 -0.74 -6.33 -1.47
N THR A 39 0.05 -7.21 -2.05
CA THR A 39 0.24 -7.29 -3.51
C THR A 39 -1.02 -7.74 -4.22
N VAL A 40 -1.69 -8.80 -3.72
CA VAL A 40 -2.90 -9.34 -4.37
C VAL A 40 -3.99 -8.26 -4.43
N MET A 41 -4.20 -7.53 -3.34
CA MET A 41 -5.22 -6.49 -3.27
C MET A 41 -4.82 -5.21 -4.04
N THR A 42 -3.53 -4.85 -4.07
CA THR A 42 -3.03 -3.76 -4.92
C THR A 42 -3.32 -4.04 -6.40
N LEU A 43 -3.03 -5.25 -6.86
CA LEU A 43 -3.28 -5.65 -8.25
C LEU A 43 -4.78 -5.80 -8.56
N ALA A 44 -5.60 -6.22 -7.58
CA ALA A 44 -7.06 -6.22 -7.73
C ALA A 44 -7.62 -4.80 -7.93
N VAL A 45 -7.14 -3.84 -7.13
CA VAL A 45 -7.49 -2.42 -7.28
C VAL A 45 -7.02 -1.88 -8.63
N ALA A 46 -5.79 -2.17 -9.04
CA ALA A 46 -5.26 -1.75 -10.32
C ALA A 46 -6.15 -2.24 -11.49
N LYS A 47 -6.47 -3.53 -11.50
CA LYS A 47 -7.34 -4.15 -12.53
C LYS A 47 -8.71 -3.49 -12.57
N ALA A 48 -9.35 -3.32 -11.42
CA ALA A 48 -10.67 -2.71 -11.32
C ALA A 48 -10.69 -1.28 -11.86
N LEU A 49 -9.72 -0.45 -11.46
CA LEU A 49 -9.64 0.95 -11.89
C LEU A 49 -9.31 1.09 -13.39
N MET A 50 -8.44 0.25 -13.94
CA MET A 50 -8.17 0.22 -15.38
C MET A 50 -9.42 -0.14 -16.19
N ASP A 51 -10.14 -1.17 -15.75
CA ASP A 51 -11.33 -1.67 -16.47
C ASP A 51 -12.52 -0.69 -16.42
N THR A 52 -12.53 0.22 -15.46
CA THR A 52 -13.64 1.16 -15.24
C THR A 52 -13.27 2.62 -15.48
N ARG A 53 -12.18 2.88 -16.18
CA ARG A 53 -11.74 4.25 -16.48
C ARG A 53 -12.84 5.04 -17.17
N GLY A 54 -13.21 6.19 -16.59
CA GLY A 54 -14.28 7.06 -17.10
C GLY A 54 -15.71 6.58 -16.82
N GLN A 55 -15.90 5.52 -16.03
CA GLN A 55 -17.21 5.07 -15.56
C GLN A 55 -17.59 5.76 -14.24
N ASP A 56 -18.86 5.58 -13.83
CA ASP A 56 -19.37 6.15 -12.59
C ASP A 56 -18.90 5.38 -11.34
N ASP A 57 -19.10 5.98 -10.16
CA ASP A 57 -18.71 5.43 -8.86
C ASP A 57 -19.33 4.06 -8.60
N ALA A 58 -20.54 3.81 -9.07
CA ALA A 58 -21.22 2.53 -8.83
C ALA A 58 -20.53 1.41 -9.62
N ALA A 59 -20.17 1.67 -10.87
CA ALA A 59 -19.44 0.73 -11.72
C ALA A 59 -18.03 0.47 -11.18
N ILE A 60 -17.32 1.52 -10.72
CA ILE A 60 -16.00 1.40 -10.10
C ILE A 60 -16.08 0.52 -8.84
N LYS A 61 -17.01 0.79 -7.92
CA LYS A 61 -17.18 0.00 -6.70
C LYS A 61 -17.53 -1.46 -7.00
N ALA A 62 -18.41 -1.70 -7.97
CA ALA A 62 -18.76 -3.06 -8.38
C ALA A 62 -17.55 -3.82 -8.93
N ALA A 63 -16.72 -3.17 -9.73
CA ALA A 63 -15.48 -3.75 -10.24
C ALA A 63 -14.45 -4.02 -9.13
N LEU A 64 -14.28 -3.09 -8.18
CA LEU A 64 -13.41 -3.26 -7.01
C LEU A 64 -13.82 -4.50 -6.20
N VAL A 65 -15.10 -4.64 -5.87
CA VAL A 65 -15.61 -5.82 -5.15
C VAL A 65 -15.34 -7.10 -5.95
N ARG A 66 -15.67 -7.11 -7.23
CA ARG A 66 -15.49 -8.27 -8.11
C ARG A 66 -14.03 -8.70 -8.19
N GLU A 67 -13.11 -7.77 -8.46
CA GLU A 67 -11.69 -8.11 -8.65
C GLU A 67 -11.01 -8.49 -7.33
N MET A 68 -11.34 -7.82 -6.21
CA MET A 68 -10.83 -8.21 -4.89
C MET A 68 -11.28 -9.61 -4.50
N GLN A 69 -12.57 -9.95 -4.69
CA GLN A 69 -13.07 -11.31 -4.43
C GLN A 69 -12.45 -12.33 -5.39
N ARG A 70 -12.31 -11.98 -6.67
CA ARG A 70 -11.76 -12.88 -7.67
C ARG A 70 -10.31 -13.25 -7.35
N LEU A 71 -9.45 -12.24 -7.18
CA LEU A 71 -8.03 -12.47 -6.88
C LEU A 71 -7.83 -13.03 -5.46
N GLY A 72 -8.57 -12.53 -4.46
CA GLY A 72 -8.48 -13.04 -3.10
C GLY A 72 -8.82 -14.54 -3.00
N ARG A 73 -9.82 -15.02 -3.77
CA ARG A 73 -10.16 -16.45 -3.85
C ARG A 73 -9.15 -17.25 -4.67
N ALA A 74 -8.52 -16.64 -5.69
CA ALA A 74 -7.48 -17.29 -6.50
C ALA A 74 -6.16 -17.45 -5.74
N TYR A 75 -5.90 -16.58 -4.79
CA TYR A 75 -4.70 -16.58 -3.95
C TYR A 75 -5.09 -16.67 -2.45
N PRO A 76 -5.64 -17.82 -1.99
CA PRO A 76 -5.89 -18.02 -0.57
C PRO A 76 -4.56 -18.06 0.21
N ASP A 77 -4.59 -18.03 1.50
CA ASP A 77 -3.41 -18.19 2.38
C ASP A 77 -2.30 -17.13 2.15
N ARG A 78 -2.72 -15.88 1.89
CA ARG A 78 -1.81 -14.74 1.68
C ARG A 78 -1.82 -13.72 2.81
N GLY A 79 -2.28 -14.09 4.01
CA GLY A 79 -2.24 -13.19 5.16
C GLY A 79 -3.49 -12.35 5.38
N TYR A 80 -4.58 -12.57 4.62
CA TYR A 80 -5.81 -11.79 4.79
C TYR A 80 -6.29 -11.73 6.23
N GLY A 81 -6.56 -10.53 6.73
CA GLY A 81 -7.22 -10.37 8.03
C GLY A 81 -8.54 -11.15 8.09
N VAL A 82 -8.85 -11.74 9.25
CA VAL A 82 -9.97 -12.69 9.45
C VAL A 82 -11.29 -12.17 8.87
N ARG A 83 -11.62 -10.89 9.09
CA ARG A 83 -12.87 -10.30 8.61
C ARG A 83 -12.88 -10.10 7.11
N PHE A 84 -11.76 -9.69 6.54
CA PHE A 84 -11.61 -9.53 5.09
C PHE A 84 -11.64 -10.89 4.38
N GLY A 85 -10.98 -11.90 4.93
CA GLY A 85 -11.04 -13.29 4.43
C GLY A 85 -12.48 -13.83 4.35
N GLY A 86 -13.31 -13.56 5.37
CA GLY A 86 -14.74 -13.87 5.33
C GLY A 86 -15.47 -13.11 4.22
N TRP A 87 -15.23 -11.79 4.10
CA TRP A 87 -15.83 -10.93 3.10
C TRP A 87 -15.52 -11.37 1.65
N LEU A 88 -14.35 -11.95 1.41
CA LEU A 88 -13.99 -12.48 0.08
C LEU A 88 -14.95 -13.56 -0.41
N HIS A 89 -15.63 -14.27 0.50
CA HIS A 89 -16.52 -15.39 0.19
C HIS A 89 -18.02 -15.07 0.31
N GLU A 90 -18.38 -13.84 0.66
CA GLU A 90 -19.78 -13.41 0.71
C GLU A 90 -20.37 -13.30 -0.70
N ASP A 91 -21.63 -13.73 -0.89
CA ASP A 91 -22.35 -13.59 -2.17
C ASP A 91 -22.80 -12.16 -2.43
N ALA A 92 -23.09 -11.39 -1.37
CA ALA A 92 -23.50 -10.00 -1.43
C ALA A 92 -22.66 -9.16 -0.43
N PRO A 93 -21.36 -9.01 -0.69
CA PRO A 93 -20.45 -8.38 0.24
C PRO A 93 -20.79 -6.92 0.46
N LYS A 94 -20.73 -6.49 1.72
CA LYS A 94 -20.99 -5.10 2.14
C LYS A 94 -19.79 -4.54 2.88
N PRO A 95 -19.60 -3.21 2.86
CA PRO A 95 -18.64 -2.55 3.72
C PRO A 95 -18.93 -2.88 5.20
N TYR A 96 -17.89 -3.06 5.97
CA TYR A 96 -18.02 -3.49 7.35
C TYR A 96 -17.33 -2.56 8.37
N ASN A 97 -17.19 -1.30 8.00
CA ASN A 97 -16.69 -0.22 8.85
C ASN A 97 -15.27 -0.51 9.42
N SER A 98 -14.40 -1.13 8.61
CA SER A 98 -12.99 -1.31 8.98
C SER A 98 -12.25 0.04 8.97
N TYR A 99 -11.31 0.17 9.89
CA TYR A 99 -10.28 1.22 9.94
C TYR A 99 -8.87 0.64 9.84
N GLY A 100 -8.78 -0.62 9.42
CA GLY A 100 -7.51 -1.33 9.19
C GLY A 100 -6.68 -0.70 8.09
N ASN A 101 -5.37 -0.93 8.13
CA ASN A 101 -4.40 -0.42 7.17
C ASN A 101 -4.54 -1.04 5.77
N GLY A 102 -5.34 -2.12 5.64
CA GLY A 102 -5.67 -2.77 4.38
C GLY A 102 -6.28 -1.85 3.30
N SER A 103 -6.87 -0.70 3.66
CA SER A 103 -7.28 0.31 2.69
C SER A 103 -6.10 1.12 2.14
N ALA A 104 -5.09 1.39 2.97
CA ALA A 104 -3.91 2.17 2.62
C ALA A 104 -2.88 1.36 1.82
N MET A 105 -2.65 0.08 2.18
CA MET A 105 -1.68 -0.78 1.53
C MET A 105 -1.95 -0.95 0.03
N ARG A 106 -3.24 -1.07 -0.35
CA ARG A 106 -3.67 -1.38 -1.72
C ARG A 106 -4.00 -0.17 -2.59
N VAL A 107 -3.88 1.05 -2.07
CA VAL A 107 -4.40 2.27 -2.71
C VAL A 107 -3.53 2.81 -3.84
N SER A 108 -2.28 2.38 -3.94
CA SER A 108 -1.27 2.90 -4.88
C SER A 108 -1.82 3.14 -6.30
N PRO A 109 -2.61 2.24 -6.92
CA PRO A 109 -3.12 2.46 -8.28
C PRO A 109 -3.98 3.72 -8.43
N ALA A 110 -4.73 4.11 -7.40
CA ALA A 110 -5.54 5.34 -7.44
C ALA A 110 -4.68 6.59 -7.61
N ALA A 111 -3.51 6.61 -6.98
CA ALA A 111 -2.57 7.72 -7.07
C ALA A 111 -1.86 7.83 -8.43
N TRP A 112 -1.75 6.75 -9.17
CA TRP A 112 -1.14 6.73 -10.50
C TRP A 112 -2.15 7.06 -11.60
N LEU A 113 -3.39 6.57 -11.50
CA LEU A 113 -4.43 6.76 -12.52
C LEU A 113 -5.18 8.09 -12.41
N GLY A 114 -5.22 8.72 -11.24
CA GLY A 114 -5.83 10.04 -11.07
C GLY A 114 -5.00 11.15 -11.72
N GLY A 115 -5.64 11.99 -12.50
CA GLY A 115 -5.01 13.08 -13.24
C GLY A 115 -4.68 14.31 -12.38
N ASP A 116 -5.44 14.52 -11.30
CA ASP A 116 -5.23 15.58 -10.32
C ASP A 116 -5.49 15.11 -8.90
N MET A 117 -5.24 15.96 -7.91
CA MET A 117 -5.39 15.60 -6.49
C MET A 117 -6.85 15.29 -6.12
N GLU A 118 -7.83 15.97 -6.71
CA GLU A 118 -9.25 15.75 -6.44
C GLU A 118 -9.67 14.34 -6.90
N GLU A 119 -9.29 13.97 -8.12
CA GLU A 119 -9.55 12.64 -8.67
C GLU A 119 -8.81 11.55 -7.88
N VAL A 120 -7.54 11.78 -7.51
CA VAL A 120 -6.76 10.84 -6.66
C VAL A 120 -7.47 10.58 -5.34
N LEU A 121 -7.89 11.63 -4.63
CA LEU A 121 -8.59 11.49 -3.36
C LEU A 121 -9.97 10.83 -3.53
N HIS A 122 -10.65 11.10 -4.62
CA HIS A 122 -11.93 10.46 -4.96
C HIS A 122 -11.75 8.97 -5.21
N LEU A 123 -10.83 8.59 -6.09
CA LEU A 123 -10.55 7.18 -6.37
C LEU A 123 -10.07 6.44 -5.11
N ALA A 124 -9.17 7.03 -4.32
CA ALA A 124 -8.71 6.44 -3.06
C ALA A 124 -9.87 6.17 -2.09
N ARG A 125 -10.81 7.10 -1.97
CA ARG A 125 -12.04 6.92 -1.19
C ARG A 125 -12.85 5.72 -1.69
N LEU A 126 -13.09 5.61 -3.00
CA LEU A 126 -13.85 4.50 -3.58
C LEU A 126 -13.18 3.14 -3.30
N THR A 127 -11.85 3.06 -3.39
CA THR A 127 -11.11 1.80 -3.10
C THR A 127 -11.21 1.38 -1.63
N ALA A 128 -11.34 2.33 -0.71
CA ALA A 128 -11.53 2.07 0.71
C ALA A 128 -12.99 1.69 1.04
N GLU A 129 -13.96 2.46 0.53
CA GLU A 129 -15.37 2.37 0.91
C GLU A 129 -16.01 1.00 0.71
N VAL A 130 -15.50 0.16 -0.18
CA VAL A 130 -16.05 -1.19 -0.42
C VAL A 130 -15.87 -2.15 0.76
N THR A 131 -14.99 -1.83 1.70
CA THR A 131 -14.72 -2.62 2.93
C THR A 131 -14.44 -1.74 4.14
N HIS A 132 -13.55 -0.76 3.98
CA HIS A 132 -12.99 0.13 5.02
C HIS A 132 -13.69 1.50 4.99
N ASN A 133 -15.00 1.52 5.14
CA ASN A 133 -15.81 2.74 5.09
C ASN A 133 -15.86 3.51 6.43
N HIS A 134 -15.03 3.14 7.41
CA HIS A 134 -14.78 3.95 8.59
C HIS A 134 -14.01 5.22 8.19
N PRO A 135 -14.27 6.41 8.81
CA PRO A 135 -13.54 7.64 8.47
C PRO A 135 -12.01 7.49 8.49
N GLU A 136 -11.45 6.77 9.46
CA GLU A 136 -10.01 6.52 9.55
C GLU A 136 -9.50 5.57 8.45
N GLY A 137 -10.28 4.60 8.02
CA GLY A 137 -9.94 3.73 6.89
C GLY A 137 -9.87 4.50 5.57
N ILE A 138 -10.85 5.38 5.32
CA ILE A 138 -10.87 6.28 4.16
C ILE A 138 -9.71 7.27 4.22
N LYS A 139 -9.50 7.90 5.40
CA LYS A 139 -8.41 8.85 5.64
C LYS A 139 -7.04 8.23 5.35
N GLY A 140 -6.79 7.00 5.81
CA GLY A 140 -5.53 6.30 5.58
C GLY A 140 -5.25 6.07 4.10
N ALA A 141 -6.24 5.62 3.35
CA ALA A 141 -6.14 5.45 1.90
C ALA A 141 -5.88 6.79 1.20
N GLN A 142 -6.65 7.83 1.52
CA GLN A 142 -6.48 9.15 0.91
C GLN A 142 -5.13 9.80 1.24
N ALA A 143 -4.65 9.68 2.48
CA ALA A 143 -3.34 10.22 2.87
C ALA A 143 -2.20 9.53 2.14
N THR A 144 -2.26 8.21 2.01
CA THR A 144 -1.28 7.42 1.26
C THR A 144 -1.29 7.80 -0.22
N ALA A 145 -2.47 7.85 -0.85
CA ALA A 145 -2.60 8.21 -2.26
C ALA A 145 -2.14 9.64 -2.54
N ALA A 146 -2.46 10.59 -1.65
CA ALA A 146 -1.99 11.98 -1.77
C ALA A 146 -0.46 12.07 -1.67
N ALA A 147 0.15 11.34 -0.74
CA ALA A 147 1.61 11.32 -0.61
C ALA A 147 2.29 10.74 -1.87
N ILE A 148 1.74 9.67 -2.45
CA ILE A 148 2.23 9.10 -3.73
C ILE A 148 2.08 10.10 -4.87
N TYR A 149 0.91 10.74 -4.98
CA TYR A 149 0.66 11.72 -6.04
C TYR A 149 1.61 12.91 -5.96
N LEU A 150 1.79 13.49 -4.77
CA LEU A 150 2.73 14.60 -4.58
C LEU A 150 4.18 14.17 -4.90
N ALA A 151 4.58 12.97 -4.49
CA ALA A 151 5.89 12.43 -4.79
C ALA A 151 6.12 12.31 -6.31
N ARG A 152 5.19 11.69 -7.06
CA ARG A 152 5.32 11.49 -8.51
C ARG A 152 5.21 12.78 -9.33
N THR A 153 4.60 13.83 -8.77
CA THR A 153 4.47 15.13 -9.41
C THR A 153 5.57 16.12 -9.02
N GLY A 154 6.63 15.65 -8.35
CA GLY A 154 7.86 16.41 -8.11
C GLY A 154 7.84 17.32 -6.89
N HIS A 155 6.91 17.12 -5.95
CA HIS A 155 6.91 17.86 -4.69
C HIS A 155 8.02 17.39 -3.75
N SER A 156 8.55 18.31 -2.97
CA SER A 156 9.57 17.97 -1.97
C SER A 156 8.97 17.17 -0.80
N LYS A 157 9.83 16.46 -0.06
CA LYS A 157 9.45 15.80 1.17
C LYS A 157 8.82 16.73 2.20
N ALA A 158 9.29 17.98 2.25
CA ALA A 158 8.72 18.99 3.13
C ALA A 158 7.28 19.36 2.71
N ASP A 159 7.00 19.46 1.41
CA ASP A 159 5.66 19.74 0.89
C ASP A 159 4.72 18.55 1.17
N ILE A 160 5.18 17.33 0.95
CA ILE A 160 4.42 16.10 1.24
C ILE A 160 4.06 16.04 2.73
N LYS A 161 5.05 16.25 3.61
CA LYS A 161 4.83 16.29 5.06
C LYS A 161 3.80 17.34 5.43
N ALA A 162 3.99 18.59 4.99
CA ALA A 162 3.09 19.69 5.32
C ALA A 162 1.67 19.45 4.82
N TYR A 163 1.51 18.85 3.63
CA TYR A 163 0.20 18.49 3.09
C TYR A 163 -0.50 17.45 3.96
N VAL A 164 0.20 16.36 4.29
CA VAL A 164 -0.37 15.25 5.08
C VAL A 164 -0.74 15.72 6.50
N GLU A 165 0.12 16.49 7.16
CA GLU A 165 -0.18 17.05 8.49
C GLU A 165 -1.39 17.98 8.47
N ARG A 166 -1.50 18.83 7.45
CA ARG A 166 -2.61 19.81 7.33
C ARG A 166 -3.95 19.15 6.98
N GLU A 167 -3.96 18.28 5.95
CA GLU A 167 -5.22 17.76 5.40
C GLU A 167 -5.74 16.53 6.17
N PHE A 168 -4.84 15.72 6.71
CA PHE A 168 -5.20 14.47 7.38
C PHE A 168 -4.93 14.48 8.89
N SER A 169 -4.33 15.53 9.42
CA SER A 169 -4.03 15.67 10.86
C SER A 169 -3.18 14.51 11.40
N TYR A 170 -2.34 13.91 10.60
CA TYR A 170 -1.34 12.95 11.06
C TYR A 170 -0.15 13.67 11.67
N ASP A 171 0.34 13.18 12.80
CA ASP A 171 1.58 13.69 13.43
C ASP A 171 2.81 13.01 12.81
N LEU A 172 3.55 13.74 12.00
CA LEU A 172 4.80 13.32 11.39
C LEU A 172 6.04 14.00 12.04
N SER A 173 5.93 14.43 13.28
CA SER A 173 7.01 15.11 14.01
C SER A 173 8.05 14.14 14.61
N ARG A 174 7.67 12.86 14.80
CA ARG A 174 8.55 11.84 15.38
C ARG A 174 9.49 11.29 14.33
N THR A 175 10.74 11.03 14.71
CA THR A 175 11.71 10.33 13.85
C THR A 175 11.57 8.82 13.96
N CYS A 176 12.04 8.07 12.94
CA CYS A 176 12.09 6.61 12.96
C CYS A 176 12.86 6.08 14.16
N ASP A 177 13.92 6.75 14.58
CA ASP A 177 14.68 6.37 15.77
C ASP A 177 13.90 6.48 17.08
N LYS A 178 12.93 7.41 17.14
CA LYS A 178 12.02 7.54 18.29
C LYS A 178 10.83 6.57 18.20
N ILE A 179 10.44 6.16 17.02
CA ILE A 179 9.34 5.23 16.78
C ILE A 179 9.78 3.80 17.03
N ARG A 180 10.89 3.40 16.43
CA ARG A 180 11.43 2.03 16.39
C ARG A 180 11.44 1.28 17.72
N PRO A 181 11.90 1.86 18.85
CA PRO A 181 11.98 1.12 20.12
C PRO A 181 10.63 0.68 20.68
N THR A 182 9.55 1.37 20.35
CA THR A 182 8.21 1.17 20.95
C THR A 182 7.18 0.68 19.96
N TYR A 183 7.48 0.71 18.66
CA TYR A 183 6.53 0.26 17.64
C TYR A 183 6.41 -1.27 17.67
N HIS A 184 5.21 -1.76 17.49
CA HIS A 184 4.84 -3.16 17.52
C HIS A 184 3.80 -3.44 16.44
N HIS A 185 3.34 -4.69 16.33
CA HIS A 185 2.33 -5.07 15.35
C HIS A 185 1.01 -4.35 15.61
N VAL A 186 0.59 -3.54 14.67
CA VAL A 186 -0.68 -2.80 14.66
C VAL A 186 -1.23 -2.77 13.24
N GLU A 187 -2.54 -2.95 13.12
CA GLU A 187 -3.23 -3.08 11.84
C GLU A 187 -4.15 -1.87 11.54
N SER A 188 -4.09 -0.79 12.32
CA SER A 188 -4.93 0.38 12.11
C SER A 188 -4.27 1.42 11.22
N CYS A 189 -5.07 2.09 10.36
CA CYS A 189 -4.57 3.21 9.55
C CYS A 189 -3.90 4.31 10.38
N GLN A 190 -4.46 4.64 11.54
CA GLN A 190 -3.98 5.71 12.41
C GLN A 190 -2.57 5.45 12.93
N GLU A 191 -2.20 4.19 13.09
CA GLU A 191 -0.91 3.78 13.67
C GLU A 191 0.08 3.30 12.60
N THR A 192 -0.40 2.85 11.44
CA THR A 192 0.47 2.37 10.33
C THR A 192 0.86 3.50 9.38
N VAL A 193 -0.13 4.27 8.88
CA VAL A 193 0.10 5.23 7.78
C VAL A 193 1.08 6.35 8.15
N PRO A 194 0.97 7.03 9.31
CA PRO A 194 1.94 8.08 9.65
C PRO A 194 3.36 7.53 9.84
N GLN A 195 3.52 6.30 10.32
CA GLN A 195 4.84 5.67 10.48
C GLN A 195 5.47 5.32 9.13
N ALA A 196 4.68 4.79 8.20
CA ALA A 196 5.13 4.49 6.84
C ALA A 196 5.54 5.77 6.08
N ILE A 197 4.74 6.85 6.19
CA ILE A 197 5.09 8.15 5.62
C ILE A 197 6.38 8.70 6.26
N THR A 198 6.54 8.58 7.57
CA THR A 198 7.77 9.01 8.27
C THR A 198 8.99 8.23 7.78
N ALA A 199 8.86 6.91 7.57
CA ALA A 199 9.93 6.10 7.02
C ALA A 199 10.37 6.59 5.62
N PHE A 200 9.42 6.94 4.75
CA PHE A 200 9.72 7.57 3.47
C PHE A 200 10.40 8.93 3.64
N LEU A 201 9.91 9.79 4.52
CA LEU A 201 10.46 11.13 4.71
C LEU A 201 11.93 11.11 5.14
N GLU A 202 12.35 10.12 5.91
CA GLU A 202 13.73 9.97 6.38
C GLU A 202 14.65 9.19 5.42
N SER A 203 14.10 8.53 4.41
CA SER A 203 14.87 7.72 3.46
C SER A 203 15.75 8.58 2.54
N THR A 204 16.83 8.01 2.01
CA THR A 204 17.76 8.66 1.08
C THR A 204 17.62 8.19 -0.36
N ASP A 205 17.06 7.00 -0.57
CA ASP A 205 16.76 6.39 -1.87
C ASP A 205 15.65 5.34 -1.73
N PHE A 206 15.31 4.66 -2.83
CA PHE A 206 14.23 3.68 -2.86
C PHE A 206 14.50 2.48 -1.93
N GLU A 207 15.70 1.90 -1.98
CA GLU A 207 16.05 0.75 -1.13
C GLU A 207 16.10 1.14 0.34
N ASP A 208 16.68 2.30 0.65
CA ASP A 208 16.73 2.83 2.02
C ASP A 208 15.32 3.07 2.59
N ALA A 209 14.35 3.46 1.76
CA ALA A 209 12.96 3.60 2.16
C ALA A 209 12.37 2.26 2.65
N LEU A 210 12.56 1.17 1.88
CA LEU A 210 12.10 -0.16 2.27
C LEU A 210 12.79 -0.64 3.56
N ARG A 211 14.12 -0.49 3.65
CA ARG A 211 14.90 -0.85 4.84
C ARG A 211 14.47 -0.07 6.06
N THR A 212 14.17 1.23 5.89
CA THR A 212 13.70 2.08 6.98
C THR A 212 12.33 1.61 7.49
N ALA A 213 11.39 1.31 6.59
CA ALA A 213 10.07 0.81 6.97
C ALA A 213 10.15 -0.51 7.72
N VAL A 214 10.85 -1.52 7.16
CA VAL A 214 11.04 -2.84 7.80
C VAL A 214 11.70 -2.70 9.17
N SER A 215 12.65 -1.78 9.34
CA SER A 215 13.34 -1.56 10.62
C SER A 215 12.45 -1.02 11.74
N LEU A 216 11.23 -0.60 11.45
CA LEU A 216 10.25 -0.26 12.48
C LEU A 216 9.64 -1.50 13.13
N GLY A 217 9.65 -2.65 12.45
CA GLY A 217 9.06 -3.92 12.91
C GLY A 217 7.55 -3.92 12.82
N GLY A 218 6.92 -4.85 13.50
CA GLY A 218 5.46 -5.01 13.53
C GLY A 218 4.91 -5.54 12.21
N ASP A 219 3.93 -4.87 11.64
CA ASP A 219 3.31 -5.13 10.34
C ASP A 219 4.22 -4.58 9.21
N SER A 220 5.35 -5.27 9.01
CA SER A 220 6.47 -4.74 8.23
C SER A 220 6.25 -4.78 6.72
N ASP A 221 5.47 -5.71 6.20
CA ASP A 221 5.08 -5.78 4.79
C ASP A 221 4.15 -4.62 4.42
N THR A 222 3.08 -4.38 5.18
CA THR A 222 2.19 -3.24 4.98
C THR A 222 2.92 -1.89 5.16
N LEU A 223 3.76 -1.75 6.20
CA LEU A 223 4.60 -0.55 6.36
C LEU A 223 5.46 -0.31 5.12
N ALA A 224 6.15 -1.36 4.66
CA ALA A 224 7.04 -1.25 3.51
C ALA A 224 6.28 -1.09 2.19
N ALA A 225 5.09 -1.68 2.03
CA ALA A 225 4.23 -1.47 0.86
C ALA A 225 3.78 -0.01 0.73
N ILE A 226 3.31 0.60 1.81
CA ILE A 226 2.92 2.01 1.83
C ILE A 226 4.15 2.91 1.58
N THR A 227 5.24 2.68 2.31
CA THR A 227 6.49 3.45 2.16
C THR A 227 7.06 3.33 0.75
N GLY A 228 7.14 2.11 0.22
CA GLY A 228 7.64 1.80 -1.12
C GLY A 228 6.80 2.44 -2.22
N SER A 229 5.48 2.50 -2.04
CA SER A 229 4.58 3.19 -2.98
C SER A 229 4.92 4.68 -3.13
N ILE A 230 5.19 5.36 -2.01
CA ILE A 230 5.56 6.77 -2.01
C ILE A 230 6.98 6.95 -2.56
N ALA A 231 7.90 6.07 -2.15
CA ALA A 231 9.29 6.09 -2.61
C ALA A 231 9.42 5.84 -4.11
N GLU A 232 8.57 4.99 -4.71
CA GLU A 232 8.49 4.81 -6.17
C GLU A 232 8.16 6.11 -6.88
N GLY A 233 7.17 6.86 -6.39
CA GLY A 233 6.79 8.16 -6.94
C GLY A 233 7.92 9.20 -6.85
N PHE A 234 8.71 9.15 -5.80
CA PHE A 234 9.74 10.15 -5.50
C PHE A 234 11.10 9.84 -6.13
N TYR A 235 11.57 8.60 -6.03
CA TYR A 235 12.91 8.18 -6.48
C TYR A 235 12.89 7.37 -7.78
N GLY A 236 11.73 6.84 -8.17
CA GLY A 236 11.65 5.75 -9.12
C GLY A 236 12.07 4.41 -8.50
N VAL A 237 11.93 3.33 -9.27
CA VAL A 237 12.37 1.99 -8.86
C VAL A 237 13.50 1.53 -9.77
N PRO A 238 14.66 1.08 -9.23
CA PRO A 238 15.75 0.50 -9.99
C PRO A 238 15.29 -0.71 -10.85
N GLU A 239 15.85 -0.86 -12.04
CA GLU A 239 15.37 -1.87 -13.00
C GLU A 239 15.66 -3.31 -12.54
N ASP A 240 16.76 -3.53 -11.85
CA ASP A 240 17.09 -4.81 -11.22
C ASP A 240 16.06 -5.22 -10.16
N LEU A 241 15.57 -4.27 -9.36
CA LEU A 241 14.49 -4.52 -8.39
C LEU A 241 13.15 -4.79 -9.08
N LYS A 242 12.85 -4.12 -10.20
CA LYS A 242 11.66 -4.44 -10.99
C LYS A 242 11.73 -5.86 -11.56
N GLN A 243 12.91 -6.28 -12.01
CA GLN A 243 13.12 -7.64 -12.49
C GLN A 243 12.90 -8.66 -11.38
N GLU A 244 13.49 -8.43 -10.20
CA GLU A 244 13.32 -9.27 -9.02
C GLU A 244 11.85 -9.37 -8.58
N CYS A 245 11.12 -8.26 -8.60
CA CYS A 245 9.69 -8.23 -8.37
C CYS A 245 8.92 -9.17 -9.31
N ARG A 246 9.15 -9.04 -10.62
CA ARG A 246 8.46 -9.87 -11.63
C ARG A 246 8.75 -11.38 -11.49
N GLN A 247 9.95 -11.75 -11.05
CA GLN A 247 10.32 -13.16 -10.84
C GLN A 247 9.58 -13.81 -9.67
N ARG A 248 9.08 -13.01 -8.71
CA ARG A 248 8.38 -13.46 -7.51
C ARG A 248 6.86 -13.48 -7.66
N LEU A 249 6.35 -12.92 -8.76
CA LEU A 249 4.92 -12.90 -9.07
C LEU A 249 4.52 -14.11 -9.92
N THR A 250 3.25 -14.48 -9.82
CA THR A 250 2.66 -15.42 -10.78
C THR A 250 2.47 -14.78 -12.15
N PRO A 251 2.30 -15.56 -13.23
CA PRO A 251 2.03 -15.02 -14.56
C PRO A 251 0.82 -14.07 -14.59
N GLU A 252 -0.28 -14.41 -13.94
CA GLU A 252 -1.48 -13.58 -13.89
C GLU A 252 -1.23 -12.22 -13.22
N LEU A 253 -0.57 -12.22 -12.06
CA LEU A 253 -0.25 -10.98 -11.34
C LEU A 253 0.76 -10.11 -12.12
N THR A 254 1.71 -10.75 -12.81
CA THR A 254 2.67 -10.06 -13.70
C THR A 254 1.95 -9.41 -14.88
N GLU A 255 0.97 -10.10 -15.50
CA GLU A 255 0.17 -9.54 -16.59
C GLU A 255 -0.59 -8.29 -16.17
N ILE A 256 -1.23 -8.29 -15.00
CA ILE A 256 -1.92 -7.12 -14.46
C ILE A 256 -0.94 -5.97 -14.21
N LEU A 257 0.23 -6.26 -13.62
CA LEU A 257 1.27 -5.28 -13.36
C LEU A 257 1.77 -4.61 -14.66
N LEU A 258 2.05 -5.41 -15.69
CA LEU A 258 2.53 -4.90 -16.99
C LEU A 258 1.43 -4.13 -17.74
N ALA A 259 0.19 -4.60 -17.68
CA ALA A 259 -0.94 -3.87 -18.26
C ALA A 259 -1.11 -2.49 -17.59
N PHE A 260 -0.92 -2.40 -16.27
CA PHE A 260 -0.97 -1.14 -15.55
C PHE A 260 0.10 -0.15 -16.01
N GLN A 261 1.33 -0.61 -16.20
CA GLN A 261 2.44 0.24 -16.68
C GLN A 261 2.20 0.88 -18.06
N ASN A 262 1.40 0.21 -18.90
CA ASN A 262 1.06 0.73 -20.23
C ASN A 262 -0.11 1.73 -20.19
N ASN A 263 -0.79 1.89 -19.05
CA ASN A 263 -1.93 2.78 -18.84
C ASN A 263 -1.62 3.97 -17.90
N ASP A 264 -0.40 3.99 -17.36
CA ASP A 264 0.11 5.00 -16.42
C ASP A 264 0.66 6.25 -17.15
#